data_8833a2c9bdbfcf13756a43c16896769f
#
_entry.id   8833a2c9bdbfcf13756a43c16896769f
#
_cell.length_a   1.000
_cell.length_b   1.000
_cell.length_c   1.000
_cell.angle_alpha   90.00
_cell.angle_beta   90.00
_cell.angle_gamma   90.00
#
_symmetry.space_group_name_H-M   'P 1'
#
loop_
_entity.id
_entity.type
_entity.pdbx_description
1 polymer ?
#
loop_
_entity_poly.entity_id
_entity_poly.type
_entity_poly.pdbx_seq_one_letter_code
_entity_poly.pdbx_strand_id
1 'polypeptide(L)'
;MKFIKFPDKLYKDCPQYVPAIHSDQVKSLTKVSTLSYCKRKMWMVMDGKTVVGRICGMINPRYNALYGKKRARFGWFDTIDDFEVAKLLLGTAETWAKENGMNEIHGPLYYNTLGKQGMLIEGYENIPPFNCLYNYPYYNDFVTALGYEKECDWVQYKIAADQPLQEKITRIAGLLKQRYNLHEGSLNKLKKDKKMVSYFFDVYNESFAKSVYNFIPFTKEEIDEEAKEVLSYISDKTSSIIFDDNEELVGFGITFPTISPALQKAKGHLFPFGWFHLLKAMFKYDTVDLMINGATPKWQNTGVSSIYHCAMSEKYRKAGTKWAITNPQIESNGAVNVWGKYEHELFMRRRCYLKSI
;
A
#
# COMPACT_ATOMS: atom_id res chain seq x y z
N MET A 1 14.52 16.93 9.59
CA MET A 1 13.26 17.62 9.20
C MET A 1 13.26 18.14 7.74
N LYS A 2 14.37 18.70 7.19
CA LYS A 2 14.39 19.16 5.78
C LYS A 2 14.02 18.05 4.79
N PHE A 3 14.57 16.86 4.98
CA PHE A 3 14.28 15.66 4.16
C PHE A 3 12.78 15.33 4.11
N ILE A 4 12.09 15.38 5.25
CA ILE A 4 10.66 15.02 5.35
C ILE A 4 9.76 16.10 4.76
N LYS A 5 10.09 17.38 4.96
CA LYS A 5 9.26 18.51 4.52
C LYS A 5 9.49 18.92 3.06
N PHE A 6 10.46 18.32 2.37
CA PHE A 6 10.74 18.71 0.99
C PHE A 6 9.55 18.48 0.04
N PRO A 7 8.84 17.32 0.08
CA PRO A 7 7.70 17.10 -0.79
C PRO A 7 6.56 18.12 -0.59
N ASP A 8 6.31 18.58 0.65
CA ASP A 8 5.27 19.57 0.89
C ASP A 8 5.54 20.89 0.16
N LYS A 9 6.83 21.21 -0.05
CA LYS A 9 7.24 22.40 -0.83
C LYS A 9 7.18 22.11 -2.32
N LEU A 10 7.66 20.93 -2.75
CA LEU A 10 7.69 20.53 -4.13
C LEU A 10 6.28 20.45 -4.73
N TYR A 11 5.34 19.87 -4.00
CA TYR A 11 3.96 19.66 -4.43
C TYR A 11 2.96 20.68 -3.90
N LYS A 12 3.41 21.85 -3.42
CA LYS A 12 2.55 22.87 -2.77
C LYS A 12 1.36 23.29 -3.62
N ASP A 13 1.56 23.34 -4.94
CA ASP A 13 0.58 23.77 -5.93
C ASP A 13 -0.06 22.57 -6.69
N CYS A 14 0.17 21.34 -6.22
CA CYS A 14 -0.38 20.13 -6.81
C CYS A 14 -1.64 19.68 -6.03
N PRO A 15 -2.84 19.83 -6.61
CA PRO A 15 -4.09 19.48 -5.93
C PRO A 15 -4.27 17.98 -5.70
N GLN A 16 -3.52 17.12 -6.40
CA GLN A 16 -3.57 15.67 -6.23
C GLN A 16 -2.63 15.17 -5.13
N TYR A 17 -1.65 15.97 -4.71
CA TYR A 17 -0.69 15.52 -3.71
C TYR A 17 -1.33 15.30 -2.34
N VAL A 18 -1.04 14.16 -1.73
CA VAL A 18 -1.48 13.79 -0.38
C VAL A 18 -0.28 13.81 0.57
N PRO A 19 -0.15 14.85 1.42
CA PRO A 19 0.94 14.94 2.38
C PRO A 19 0.91 13.78 3.37
N ALA A 20 2.04 13.14 3.60
CA ALA A 20 2.18 12.17 4.67
C ALA A 20 2.30 12.89 6.02
N ILE A 21 1.80 12.28 7.10
CA ILE A 21 1.97 12.81 8.45
C ILE A 21 3.47 12.78 8.81
N HIS A 22 4.03 13.93 9.17
CA HIS A 22 5.47 14.08 9.38
C HIS A 22 6.00 13.20 10.53
N SER A 23 5.24 13.05 11.62
CA SER A 23 5.63 12.15 12.73
C SER A 23 5.79 10.71 12.27
N ASP A 24 4.89 10.24 11.38
CA ASP A 24 4.91 8.87 10.87
C ASP A 24 6.08 8.66 9.91
N GLN A 25 6.39 9.69 9.09
CA GLN A 25 7.60 9.66 8.25
C GLN A 25 8.89 9.65 9.09
N VAL A 26 8.95 10.41 10.20
CA VAL A 26 10.08 10.34 11.14
C VAL A 26 10.17 8.92 11.72
N LYS A 27 9.05 8.37 12.20
CA LYS A 27 9.01 7.02 12.77
C LYS A 27 9.49 5.99 11.76
N SER A 28 8.94 6.00 10.54
CA SER A 28 9.31 5.09 9.46
C SER A 28 10.80 5.14 9.10
N LEU A 29 11.41 6.32 9.16
CA LEU A 29 12.83 6.50 8.83
C LEU A 29 13.77 6.27 10.03
N THR A 30 13.29 6.19 11.28
CA THR A 30 14.19 6.19 12.45
C THR A 30 13.91 5.16 13.51
N LYS A 31 12.69 4.57 13.56
CA LYS A 31 12.24 3.81 14.73
C LYS A 31 11.53 2.49 14.43
N VAL A 32 11.35 2.12 13.14
CA VAL A 32 10.70 0.85 12.79
C VAL A 32 11.63 -0.33 13.03
N SER A 33 11.07 -1.46 13.45
CA SER A 33 11.80 -2.70 13.76
C SER A 33 12.61 -3.22 12.56
N THR A 34 12.11 -3.02 11.35
CA THR A 34 12.81 -3.34 10.09
C THR A 34 14.23 -2.76 10.02
N LEU A 35 14.50 -1.63 10.70
CA LEU A 35 15.82 -1.01 10.75
C LEU A 35 16.85 -1.80 11.58
N SER A 36 16.43 -2.78 12.36
CA SER A 36 17.35 -3.66 13.09
C SER A 36 18.18 -4.56 12.17
N TYR A 37 17.66 -4.84 10.95
CA TYR A 37 18.32 -5.70 9.98
C TYR A 37 18.51 -5.05 8.60
N CYS A 38 17.74 -4.01 8.23
CA CYS A 38 17.90 -3.28 6.98
C CYS A 38 18.98 -2.20 7.08
N LYS A 39 19.91 -2.16 6.12
CA LYS A 39 20.76 -1.00 5.94
C LYS A 39 19.99 0.09 5.19
N ARG A 40 20.17 1.35 5.60
CA ARG A 40 19.64 2.50 4.87
C ARG A 40 20.61 3.68 4.89
N LYS A 41 20.52 4.51 3.85
CA LYS A 41 21.21 5.81 3.80
C LYS A 41 20.33 6.82 3.07
N MET A 42 20.31 8.05 3.55
CA MET A 42 19.48 9.12 3.02
C MET A 42 20.36 10.25 2.50
N TRP A 43 19.99 10.84 1.37
CA TRP A 43 20.69 11.96 0.77
C TRP A 43 19.71 13.05 0.35
N MET A 44 20.20 14.26 0.32
CA MET A 44 19.53 15.44 -0.22
C MET A 44 20.47 16.18 -1.14
N VAL A 45 19.95 16.63 -2.27
CA VAL A 45 20.66 17.62 -3.11
C VAL A 45 20.24 19.00 -2.65
N MET A 46 21.23 19.88 -2.50
CA MET A 46 21.04 21.25 -2.03
C MET A 46 21.49 22.21 -3.13
N ASP A 47 20.64 23.20 -3.43
CA ASP A 47 21.03 24.42 -4.13
C ASP A 47 21.14 25.54 -3.09
N GLY A 48 22.35 25.88 -2.72
CA GLY A 48 22.65 26.75 -1.58
C GLY A 48 22.00 26.21 -0.28
N LYS A 49 20.99 26.91 0.24
CA LYS A 49 20.26 26.54 1.47
C LYS A 49 18.96 25.75 1.17
N THR A 50 18.58 25.63 -0.10
CA THR A 50 17.33 25.01 -0.54
C THR A 50 17.54 23.55 -0.86
N VAL A 51 16.64 22.66 -0.37
CA VAL A 51 16.59 21.26 -0.82
C VAL A 51 15.91 21.25 -2.19
N VAL A 52 16.56 20.61 -3.18
CA VAL A 52 16.05 20.45 -4.55
C VAL A 52 15.78 18.99 -4.91
N GLY A 53 16.23 18.06 -4.07
CA GLY A 53 15.91 16.65 -4.23
C GLY A 53 16.28 15.82 -3.00
N ARG A 54 15.67 14.65 -2.89
CA ARG A 54 15.93 13.67 -1.83
C ARG A 54 15.82 12.25 -2.34
N ILE A 55 16.53 11.31 -1.71
CA ILE A 55 16.41 9.88 -1.94
C ILE A 55 16.82 9.10 -0.69
N CYS A 56 16.24 7.91 -0.50
CA CYS A 56 16.68 6.93 0.48
C CYS A 56 17.08 5.63 -0.24
N GLY A 57 18.31 5.19 -0.08
CA GLY A 57 18.76 3.85 -0.46
C GLY A 57 18.55 2.87 0.69
N MET A 58 18.16 1.64 0.37
CA MET A 58 17.87 0.59 1.35
C MET A 58 18.38 -0.76 0.85
N ILE A 59 18.90 -1.58 1.77
CA ILE A 59 19.26 -2.98 1.51
C ILE A 59 18.56 -3.84 2.56
N ASN A 60 17.66 -4.72 2.09
CA ASN A 60 16.98 -5.67 2.94
C ASN A 60 17.62 -7.06 2.78
N PRO A 61 18.43 -7.52 3.75
CA PRO A 61 19.14 -8.80 3.64
C PRO A 61 18.16 -9.99 3.66
N ARG A 62 16.99 -9.87 4.31
CA ARG A 62 15.97 -10.94 4.30
C ARG A 62 15.36 -11.10 2.90
N TYR A 63 15.10 -9.99 2.21
CA TYR A 63 14.69 -10.02 0.81
C TYR A 63 15.75 -10.71 -0.06
N ASN A 64 17.00 -10.26 0.06
CA ASN A 64 18.10 -10.79 -0.76
C ASN A 64 18.32 -12.28 -0.53
N ALA A 65 18.23 -12.75 0.73
CA ALA A 65 18.32 -14.17 1.05
C ALA A 65 17.14 -14.98 0.51
N LEU A 66 15.91 -14.46 0.66
CA LEU A 66 14.68 -15.15 0.24
C LEU A 66 14.63 -15.34 -1.28
N TYR A 67 15.07 -14.35 -2.05
CA TYR A 67 14.98 -14.35 -3.51
C TYR A 67 16.31 -14.66 -4.22
N GLY A 68 17.39 -14.93 -3.48
CA GLY A 68 18.72 -15.20 -4.06
C GLY A 68 19.26 -13.99 -4.83
N LYS A 69 19.00 -12.75 -4.35
CA LYS A 69 19.36 -11.50 -5.03
C LYS A 69 20.48 -10.76 -4.30
N LYS A 70 21.19 -9.90 -5.05
CA LYS A 70 22.10 -8.86 -4.53
C LYS A 70 21.56 -7.50 -4.92
N ARG A 71 20.44 -7.10 -4.30
CA ARG A 71 19.61 -5.99 -4.75
C ARG A 71 19.45 -4.93 -3.66
N ALA A 72 19.65 -3.66 -4.03
CA ALA A 72 19.26 -2.51 -3.25
C ALA A 72 17.88 -2.00 -3.69
N ARG A 73 17.23 -1.23 -2.84
CA ARG A 73 16.02 -0.48 -3.13
C ARG A 73 16.31 1.01 -3.07
N PHE A 74 15.58 1.79 -3.88
CA PHE A 74 15.45 3.22 -3.64
C PHE A 74 13.99 3.57 -3.32
N GLY A 75 13.81 4.55 -2.45
CA GLY A 75 12.51 5.08 -2.07
C GLY A 75 12.65 6.50 -1.55
N TRP A 76 11.57 7.15 -1.11
CA TRP A 76 11.57 8.57 -0.76
C TRP A 76 12.29 9.42 -1.81
N PHE A 77 12.13 9.05 -3.07
CA PHE A 77 12.72 9.74 -4.21
C PHE A 77 11.81 10.88 -4.64
N ASP A 78 12.27 12.10 -4.44
CA ASP A 78 11.62 13.32 -4.89
C ASP A 78 12.67 14.29 -5.44
N THR A 79 12.37 14.95 -6.56
CA THR A 79 13.25 15.90 -7.22
C THR A 79 12.43 17.02 -7.87
N ILE A 80 13.00 18.21 -7.97
CA ILE A 80 12.48 19.25 -8.87
C ILE A 80 12.58 18.78 -10.33
N ASP A 81 11.96 19.49 -11.27
CA ASP A 81 12.05 19.22 -12.70
C ASP A 81 13.45 19.62 -13.22
N ASP A 82 14.44 18.82 -12.83
CA ASP A 82 15.84 18.96 -13.21
C ASP A 82 16.49 17.57 -13.28
N PHE A 83 16.87 17.19 -14.50
CA PHE A 83 17.46 15.89 -14.79
C PHE A 83 18.79 15.65 -14.07
N GLU A 84 19.64 16.69 -13.93
CA GLU A 84 20.93 16.54 -13.26
C GLU A 84 20.78 16.31 -11.76
N VAL A 85 19.73 16.86 -11.13
CA VAL A 85 19.37 16.57 -9.74
C VAL A 85 18.94 15.11 -9.59
N ALA A 86 18.09 14.61 -10.47
CA ALA A 86 17.66 13.21 -10.47
C ALA A 86 18.83 12.25 -10.68
N LYS A 87 19.70 12.55 -11.65
CA LYS A 87 20.92 11.79 -11.97
C LYS A 87 21.88 11.73 -10.79
N LEU A 88 22.08 12.85 -10.09
CA LEU A 88 22.94 12.90 -8.90
C LEU A 88 22.37 12.03 -7.77
N LEU A 89 21.06 12.10 -7.51
CA LEU A 89 20.41 11.31 -6.47
C LEU A 89 20.48 9.81 -6.75
N LEU A 90 20.07 9.39 -7.93
CA LEU A 90 20.06 7.97 -8.30
C LEU A 90 21.47 7.42 -8.42
N GLY A 91 22.41 8.15 -9.05
CA GLY A 91 23.81 7.75 -9.14
C GLY A 91 24.50 7.62 -7.77
N THR A 92 24.14 8.48 -6.81
CA THR A 92 24.63 8.36 -5.43
C THR A 92 24.09 7.10 -4.74
N ALA A 93 22.81 6.78 -4.95
CA ALA A 93 22.21 5.56 -4.40
C ALA A 93 22.80 4.30 -5.07
N GLU A 94 23.06 4.32 -6.38
CA GLU A 94 23.71 3.24 -7.13
C GLU A 94 25.14 3.00 -6.63
N THR A 95 25.94 4.06 -6.46
CA THR A 95 27.31 3.97 -5.92
C THR A 95 27.30 3.35 -4.54
N TRP A 96 26.44 3.83 -3.64
CA TRP A 96 26.32 3.25 -2.31
C TRP A 96 25.87 1.78 -2.35
N ALA A 97 24.97 1.40 -3.27
CA ALA A 97 24.57 0.01 -3.43
C ALA A 97 25.73 -0.88 -3.86
N LYS A 98 26.55 -0.46 -4.84
CA LYS A 98 27.77 -1.15 -5.27
C LYS A 98 28.78 -1.32 -4.13
N GLU A 99 29.05 -0.26 -3.36
CA GLU A 99 29.95 -0.29 -2.19
C GLU A 99 29.48 -1.30 -1.13
N ASN A 100 28.17 -1.62 -1.08
CA ASN A 100 27.60 -2.63 -0.21
C ASN A 100 27.41 -4.01 -0.88
N GLY A 101 28.02 -4.24 -2.05
CA GLY A 101 28.04 -5.52 -2.74
C GLY A 101 26.75 -5.87 -3.49
N MET A 102 25.92 -4.87 -3.79
CA MET A 102 24.73 -5.06 -4.63
C MET A 102 25.09 -4.89 -6.11
N ASN A 103 24.39 -5.63 -6.98
CA ASN A 103 24.57 -5.57 -8.43
C ASN A 103 23.29 -5.12 -9.16
N GLU A 104 22.22 -4.89 -8.42
CA GLU A 104 20.95 -4.37 -8.92
C GLU A 104 20.38 -3.34 -7.95
N ILE A 105 19.64 -2.36 -8.48
CA ILE A 105 18.84 -1.43 -7.70
C ILE A 105 17.45 -1.30 -8.30
N HIS A 106 16.42 -1.32 -7.46
CA HIS A 106 15.03 -1.22 -7.91
C HIS A 106 14.18 -0.29 -7.03
N GLY A 107 13.06 0.19 -7.58
CA GLY A 107 12.16 1.10 -6.87
C GLY A 107 11.28 1.96 -7.79
N PRO A 108 10.59 2.97 -7.22
CA PRO A 108 10.60 3.29 -5.78
C PRO A 108 9.83 2.28 -4.93
N LEU A 109 10.44 1.85 -3.85
CA LEU A 109 9.89 0.89 -2.89
C LEU A 109 10.29 1.28 -1.47
N TYR A 110 9.40 1.01 -0.49
CA TYR A 110 9.75 1.14 0.91
C TYR A 110 10.24 -0.21 1.48
N TYR A 111 10.30 -0.35 2.80
CA TYR A 111 10.92 -1.52 3.44
C TYR A 111 10.19 -2.84 3.18
N ASN A 112 8.86 -2.82 3.21
CA ASN A 112 8.00 -3.98 3.09
C ASN A 112 6.81 -3.72 2.13
N THR A 113 5.96 -4.70 1.94
CA THR A 113 4.84 -4.65 0.99
C THR A 113 3.63 -3.83 1.46
N LEU A 114 3.55 -3.45 2.73
CA LEU A 114 2.56 -2.47 3.22
C LEU A 114 3.04 -1.03 3.03
N GLY A 115 4.34 -0.84 2.80
CA GLY A 115 4.90 0.47 2.48
C GLY A 115 4.52 0.97 1.09
N LYS A 116 4.74 2.25 0.84
CA LYS A 116 4.47 2.87 -0.47
C LYS A 116 5.34 2.27 -1.56
N GLN A 117 4.73 1.96 -2.72
CA GLN A 117 5.36 1.27 -3.82
C GLN A 117 5.01 1.91 -5.16
N GLY A 118 5.98 1.87 -6.08
CA GLY A 118 5.81 2.24 -7.48
C GLY A 118 5.69 3.73 -7.76
N MET A 119 6.26 4.13 -8.86
CA MET A 119 6.18 5.46 -9.44
C MET A 119 4.89 5.57 -10.27
N LEU A 120 4.11 6.63 -10.09
CA LEU A 120 2.90 6.89 -10.86
C LEU A 120 3.27 7.09 -12.33
N ILE A 121 2.56 6.38 -13.25
CA ILE A 121 2.75 6.48 -14.70
C ILE A 121 1.46 6.77 -15.46
N GLU A 122 0.28 6.51 -14.86
CA GLU A 122 -1.04 6.86 -15.41
C GLU A 122 -1.98 7.25 -14.26
N GLY A 123 -2.94 8.15 -14.53
CA GLY A 123 -3.94 8.63 -13.55
C GLY A 123 -3.45 9.80 -12.70
N TYR A 124 -2.61 10.68 -13.28
CA TYR A 124 -2.05 11.85 -12.59
C TYR A 124 -3.10 12.88 -12.14
N GLU A 125 -4.27 12.85 -12.76
CA GLU A 125 -5.41 13.71 -12.42
C GLU A 125 -6.15 13.28 -11.15
N ASN A 126 -5.89 12.07 -10.66
CA ASN A 126 -6.56 11.49 -9.50
C ASN A 126 -5.82 11.79 -8.19
N ILE A 127 -6.56 11.86 -7.09
CA ILE A 127 -5.99 11.91 -5.73
C ILE A 127 -5.68 10.47 -5.30
N PRO A 128 -4.41 10.11 -5.03
CA PRO A 128 -4.05 8.76 -4.66
C PRO A 128 -4.57 8.39 -3.26
N PRO A 129 -4.84 7.10 -2.99
CA PRO A 129 -4.97 6.59 -1.64
C PRO A 129 -3.74 6.95 -0.80
N PHE A 130 -3.93 7.14 0.50
CA PHE A 130 -2.89 7.63 1.41
C PHE A 130 -1.62 6.76 1.47
N ASN A 131 -1.77 5.47 1.20
CA ASN A 131 -0.67 4.50 1.14
C ASN A 131 0.04 4.47 -0.21
N CYS A 132 -0.30 5.35 -1.15
CA CYS A 132 0.32 5.46 -2.45
C CYS A 132 1.21 6.72 -2.55
N LEU A 133 2.18 6.67 -3.47
CA LEU A 133 3.00 7.83 -3.82
C LEU A 133 2.29 8.68 -4.88
N TYR A 134 2.58 9.97 -4.88
CA TYR A 134 2.35 10.85 -6.02
C TYR A 134 3.70 11.37 -6.51
N ASN A 135 3.84 11.51 -7.81
CA ASN A 135 4.99 12.14 -8.46
C ASN A 135 4.54 12.82 -9.76
N TYR A 136 5.28 13.81 -10.20
CA TYR A 136 5.06 14.43 -11.50
C TYR A 136 5.47 13.50 -12.66
N PRO A 137 4.92 13.70 -13.89
CA PRO A 137 5.24 12.86 -15.04
C PRO A 137 6.73 12.78 -15.41
N TYR A 138 7.47 13.90 -15.29
CA TYR A 138 8.90 13.97 -15.64
C TYR A 138 9.79 12.98 -14.88
N TYR A 139 9.33 12.45 -13.73
CA TYR A 139 10.10 11.42 -13.01
C TYR A 139 10.33 10.17 -13.86
N ASN A 140 9.32 9.75 -14.61
CA ASN A 140 9.42 8.56 -15.46
C ASN A 140 10.42 8.77 -16.59
N ASP A 141 10.43 9.96 -17.18
CA ASP A 141 11.38 10.31 -18.24
C ASP A 141 12.80 10.30 -17.71
N PHE A 142 13.04 10.89 -16.53
CA PHE A 142 14.34 10.92 -15.89
C PHE A 142 14.87 9.53 -15.56
N VAL A 143 14.04 8.70 -14.92
CA VAL A 143 14.44 7.35 -14.52
C VAL A 143 14.74 6.48 -15.73
N THR A 144 13.91 6.57 -16.78
CA THR A 144 14.13 5.84 -18.03
C THR A 144 15.39 6.31 -18.74
N ALA A 145 15.62 7.63 -18.85
CA ALA A 145 16.83 8.20 -19.46
C ALA A 145 18.11 7.79 -18.70
N LEU A 146 18.02 7.47 -17.41
CA LEU A 146 19.13 6.97 -16.59
C LEU A 146 19.33 5.45 -16.70
N GLY A 147 18.61 4.77 -17.62
CA GLY A 147 18.79 3.35 -17.92
C GLY A 147 18.06 2.41 -16.96
N TYR A 148 17.04 2.89 -16.26
CA TYR A 148 16.14 2.03 -15.52
C TYR A 148 15.06 1.48 -16.45
N GLU A 149 14.74 0.20 -16.30
CA GLU A 149 13.76 -0.52 -17.10
C GLU A 149 12.55 -0.92 -16.24
N LYS A 150 11.42 -1.17 -16.90
CA LYS A 150 10.23 -1.70 -16.23
C LYS A 150 10.53 -3.06 -15.60
N GLU A 151 10.33 -3.18 -14.30
CA GLU A 151 10.35 -4.48 -13.61
C GLU A 151 8.92 -5.05 -13.48
N CYS A 152 7.99 -4.25 -12.97
CA CYS A 152 6.58 -4.61 -12.91
C CYS A 152 5.69 -3.37 -12.83
N ASP A 153 4.43 -3.54 -13.19
CA ASP A 153 3.39 -2.53 -13.00
C ASP A 153 2.34 -3.01 -12.00
N TRP A 154 1.82 -2.06 -11.23
CA TRP A 154 0.61 -2.23 -10.43
C TRP A 154 -0.51 -1.38 -11.01
N VAL A 155 -1.70 -1.95 -11.02
CA VAL A 155 -2.94 -1.27 -11.44
C VAL A 155 -3.87 -1.09 -10.25
N GLN A 156 -4.59 0.02 -10.27
CA GLN A 156 -5.65 0.34 -9.32
C GLN A 156 -6.92 0.64 -10.10
N TYR A 157 -8.04 0.15 -9.60
CA TYR A 157 -9.35 0.38 -10.20
C TYR A 157 -10.24 1.18 -9.26
N LYS A 158 -11.09 2.01 -9.82
CA LYS A 158 -12.21 2.63 -9.15
C LYS A 158 -13.47 1.85 -9.51
N ILE A 159 -14.21 1.42 -8.52
CA ILE A 159 -15.32 0.49 -8.63
C ILE A 159 -16.58 1.17 -8.10
N ALA A 160 -17.70 1.01 -8.81
CA ALA A 160 -19.01 1.44 -8.32
C ALA A 160 -19.44 0.55 -7.14
N ALA A 161 -19.47 1.14 -5.93
CA ALA A 161 -19.76 0.42 -4.68
C ALA A 161 -21.24 0.42 -4.28
N ASP A 162 -22.04 1.29 -4.88
CA ASP A 162 -23.48 1.41 -4.68
C ASP A 162 -24.29 0.42 -5.54
N GLN A 163 -23.67 -0.17 -6.55
CA GLN A 163 -24.31 -1.16 -7.42
C GLN A 163 -24.44 -2.52 -6.76
N PRO A 164 -25.53 -3.25 -7.02
CA PRO A 164 -25.68 -4.62 -6.54
C PRO A 164 -24.63 -5.53 -7.22
N LEU A 165 -24.13 -6.50 -6.48
CA LEU A 165 -23.25 -7.51 -7.06
C LEU A 165 -24.01 -8.40 -8.04
N GLN A 166 -23.30 -8.91 -9.05
CA GLN A 166 -23.87 -9.89 -9.98
C GLN A 166 -24.46 -11.07 -9.21
N GLU A 167 -25.65 -11.52 -9.62
CA GLU A 167 -26.39 -12.62 -9.00
C GLU A 167 -25.55 -13.91 -8.84
N LYS A 168 -24.66 -14.18 -9.81
CA LYS A 168 -23.73 -15.30 -9.75
C LYS A 168 -22.83 -15.24 -8.51
N ILE A 169 -22.32 -14.05 -8.16
CA ILE A 169 -21.44 -13.87 -7.00
C ILE A 169 -22.23 -14.13 -5.71
N THR A 170 -23.40 -13.57 -5.59
CA THR A 170 -24.29 -13.72 -4.43
C THR A 170 -24.70 -15.18 -4.23
N ARG A 171 -25.03 -15.88 -5.31
CA ARG A 171 -25.36 -17.30 -5.28
C ARG A 171 -24.19 -18.17 -4.82
N ILE A 172 -22.99 -17.93 -5.36
CA ILE A 172 -21.78 -18.67 -4.94
C ILE A 172 -21.50 -18.43 -3.45
N ALA A 173 -21.60 -17.20 -2.97
CA ALA A 173 -21.41 -16.87 -1.57
C ALA A 173 -22.39 -17.62 -0.66
N GLY A 174 -23.69 -17.66 -1.03
CA GLY A 174 -24.72 -18.39 -0.29
C GLY A 174 -24.44 -19.90 -0.24
N LEU A 175 -24.13 -20.51 -1.38
CA LEU A 175 -23.81 -21.94 -1.45
C LEU A 175 -22.59 -22.32 -0.61
N LEU A 176 -21.52 -21.51 -0.65
CA LEU A 176 -20.32 -21.79 0.13
C LEU A 176 -20.57 -21.61 1.64
N LYS A 177 -21.28 -20.56 2.05
CA LYS A 177 -21.67 -20.37 3.45
C LYS A 177 -22.45 -21.60 3.99
N GLN A 178 -23.43 -22.04 3.25
CA GLN A 178 -24.26 -23.17 3.66
C GLN A 178 -23.49 -24.50 3.66
N ARG A 179 -22.69 -24.76 2.60
CA ARG A 179 -21.97 -26.02 2.45
C ARG A 179 -20.88 -26.24 3.50
N TYR A 180 -20.23 -25.17 3.92
CA TYR A 180 -19.06 -25.22 4.82
C TYR A 180 -19.29 -24.52 6.15
N ASN A 181 -20.54 -24.16 6.46
CA ASN A 181 -20.93 -23.42 7.67
C ASN A 181 -20.09 -22.18 7.93
N LEU A 182 -19.77 -21.41 6.85
CA LEU A 182 -18.92 -20.26 6.97
C LEU A 182 -19.71 -19.07 7.52
N HIS A 183 -19.12 -18.35 8.47
CA HIS A 183 -19.75 -17.20 9.09
C HIS A 183 -18.85 -15.97 9.14
N GLU A 184 -19.47 -14.80 9.26
CA GLU A 184 -18.75 -13.55 9.41
C GLU A 184 -18.41 -13.30 10.89
N GLY A 185 -17.13 -13.10 11.16
CA GLY A 185 -16.64 -12.72 12.49
C GLY A 185 -16.63 -11.21 12.70
N SER A 186 -16.18 -10.78 13.88
CA SER A 186 -16.04 -9.37 14.23
C SER A 186 -14.59 -8.95 14.35
N LEU A 187 -14.19 -8.00 13.52
CA LEU A 187 -12.89 -7.33 13.60
C LEU A 187 -12.73 -6.54 14.90
N ASN A 188 -13.82 -6.02 15.45
CA ASN A 188 -13.79 -5.32 16.73
C ASN A 188 -13.51 -6.25 17.92
N LYS A 189 -13.89 -7.54 17.82
CA LYS A 189 -13.50 -8.57 18.78
C LYS A 189 -12.03 -9.01 18.56
N LEU A 190 -11.66 -9.27 17.30
CA LEU A 190 -10.30 -9.66 16.92
C LEU A 190 -9.25 -8.68 17.44
N LYS A 191 -9.45 -7.38 17.31
CA LYS A 191 -8.53 -6.34 17.79
C LYS A 191 -8.21 -6.43 19.29
N LYS A 192 -9.11 -6.97 20.11
CA LYS A 192 -8.97 -7.07 21.57
C LYS A 192 -8.22 -8.32 22.00
N ASP A 193 -8.08 -9.29 21.12
CA ASP A 193 -7.40 -10.55 21.39
C ASP A 193 -6.05 -10.60 20.65
N LYS A 194 -4.97 -10.47 21.43
CA LYS A 194 -3.60 -10.50 20.90
C LYS A 194 -3.25 -11.80 20.17
N LYS A 195 -3.85 -12.94 20.58
CA LYS A 195 -3.61 -14.23 19.92
C LYS A 195 -4.27 -14.25 18.54
N MET A 196 -5.49 -13.73 18.45
CA MET A 196 -6.21 -13.60 17.16
C MET A 196 -5.54 -12.60 16.23
N VAL A 197 -4.97 -11.52 16.77
CA VAL A 197 -4.18 -10.56 15.97
C VAL A 197 -2.92 -11.24 15.42
N SER A 198 -2.16 -11.96 16.23
CA SER A 198 -0.99 -12.71 15.77
C SER A 198 -1.37 -13.73 14.70
N TYR A 199 -2.41 -14.52 14.95
CA TYR A 199 -2.93 -15.50 14.00
C TYR A 199 -3.36 -14.86 12.66
N PHE A 200 -4.02 -13.71 12.69
CA PHE A 200 -4.37 -12.99 11.47
C PHE A 200 -3.13 -12.64 10.62
N PHE A 201 -2.06 -12.18 11.25
CA PHE A 201 -0.82 -11.85 10.53
C PHE A 201 -0.03 -13.09 10.09
N ASP A 202 -0.11 -14.19 10.81
CA ASP A 202 0.45 -15.47 10.36
C ASP A 202 -0.25 -15.92 9.07
N VAL A 203 -1.60 -15.88 9.06
CA VAL A 203 -2.41 -16.15 7.86
C VAL A 203 -2.10 -15.15 6.73
N TYR A 204 -1.89 -13.87 7.07
CA TYR A 204 -1.45 -12.88 6.09
C TYR A 204 -0.12 -13.29 5.45
N ASN A 205 0.88 -13.62 6.25
CA ASN A 205 2.18 -14.08 5.78
C ASN A 205 2.07 -15.29 4.84
N GLU A 206 1.27 -16.29 5.19
CA GLU A 206 1.05 -17.47 4.38
C GLU A 206 0.29 -17.17 3.08
N SER A 207 -0.77 -16.37 3.16
CA SER A 207 -1.65 -16.07 2.03
C SER A 207 -0.94 -15.29 0.93
N PHE A 208 -0.01 -14.41 1.29
CA PHE A 208 0.65 -13.51 0.36
C PHE A 208 2.05 -13.94 -0.08
N ALA A 209 2.64 -14.94 0.56
CA ALA A 209 4.00 -15.39 0.28
C ALA A 209 4.27 -15.73 -1.20
N LYS A 210 3.25 -16.21 -1.94
CA LYS A 210 3.37 -16.61 -3.35
C LYS A 210 2.65 -15.68 -4.33
N SER A 211 1.83 -14.75 -3.85
CA SER A 211 0.92 -13.95 -4.69
C SER A 211 1.27 -12.47 -4.78
N VAL A 212 2.07 -11.97 -3.85
CA VAL A 212 2.45 -10.56 -3.80
C VAL A 212 3.90 -10.39 -4.23
N TYR A 213 4.11 -9.47 -5.16
CA TYR A 213 5.44 -9.12 -5.66
C TYR A 213 6.33 -8.58 -4.53
N ASN A 214 7.56 -9.07 -4.48
CA ASN A 214 8.55 -8.69 -3.47
C ASN A 214 8.12 -8.91 -2.01
N PHE A 215 7.19 -9.83 -1.77
CA PHE A 215 6.69 -10.12 -0.44
C PHE A 215 7.82 -10.61 0.48
N ILE A 216 7.89 -10.04 1.67
CA ILE A 216 8.78 -10.48 2.74
C ILE A 216 7.89 -10.74 3.95
N PRO A 217 7.83 -11.97 4.48
CA PRO A 217 7.04 -12.27 5.68
C PRO A 217 7.45 -11.35 6.84
N PHE A 218 6.47 -10.82 7.55
CA PHE A 218 6.72 -10.01 8.74
C PHE A 218 7.36 -10.82 9.85
N THR A 219 8.29 -10.20 10.58
CA THR A 219 8.76 -10.72 11.85
C THR A 219 7.71 -10.45 12.93
N LYS A 220 7.88 -11.08 14.10
CA LYS A 220 6.98 -10.86 15.24
C LYS A 220 6.95 -9.39 15.68
N GLU A 221 8.11 -8.74 15.70
CA GLU A 221 8.25 -7.33 16.06
C GLU A 221 7.54 -6.42 15.03
N GLU A 222 7.69 -6.73 13.74
CA GLU A 222 6.98 -6.03 12.66
C GLU A 222 5.47 -6.24 12.76
N ILE A 223 5.00 -7.45 13.08
CA ILE A 223 3.57 -7.72 13.33
C ILE A 223 3.04 -6.86 14.48
N ASP A 224 3.77 -6.76 15.57
CA ASP A 224 3.35 -5.94 16.72
C ASP A 224 3.29 -4.44 16.40
N GLU A 225 4.12 -3.95 15.49
CA GLU A 225 4.11 -2.57 15.01
C GLU A 225 2.97 -2.32 14.02
N GLU A 226 2.87 -3.13 12.97
CA GLU A 226 1.87 -3.00 11.90
C GLU A 226 0.45 -3.24 12.44
N ALA A 227 0.28 -4.19 13.37
CA ALA A 227 -0.99 -4.45 14.00
C ALA A 227 -1.55 -3.21 14.70
N LYS A 228 -0.73 -2.47 15.44
CA LYS A 228 -1.16 -1.25 16.12
C LYS A 228 -1.64 -0.19 15.15
N GLU A 229 -0.97 -0.07 14.00
CA GLU A 229 -1.31 0.90 12.97
C GLU A 229 -2.56 0.46 12.18
N VAL A 230 -2.52 -0.71 11.56
CA VAL A 230 -3.62 -1.23 10.73
C VAL A 230 -4.91 -1.40 11.54
N LEU A 231 -4.82 -2.01 12.72
CA LEU A 231 -6.01 -2.25 13.55
C LEU A 231 -6.69 -0.97 14.05
N SER A 232 -5.98 0.17 14.10
CA SER A 232 -6.59 1.44 14.50
C SER A 232 -7.63 1.95 13.50
N TYR A 233 -7.48 1.61 12.23
CA TYR A 233 -8.33 2.10 11.13
C TYR A 233 -9.42 1.13 10.69
N ILE A 234 -9.24 -0.20 10.90
CA ILE A 234 -10.22 -1.19 10.44
C ILE A 234 -11.43 -1.28 11.36
N SER A 235 -12.59 -1.54 10.77
CA SER A 235 -13.83 -1.73 11.53
C SER A 235 -14.83 -2.67 10.81
N ASP A 236 -15.74 -3.26 11.57
CA ASP A 236 -16.82 -4.06 11.03
C ASP A 236 -17.77 -3.27 10.11
N LYS A 237 -17.67 -1.93 10.10
CA LYS A 237 -18.52 -1.07 9.26
C LYS A 237 -18.16 -1.14 7.77
N THR A 238 -16.89 -1.38 7.44
CA THR A 238 -16.39 -1.36 6.06
C THR A 238 -15.72 -2.66 5.66
N SER A 239 -15.23 -3.44 6.60
CA SER A 239 -14.44 -4.64 6.39
C SER A 239 -15.20 -5.91 6.76
N SER A 240 -14.72 -7.07 6.29
CA SER A 240 -15.31 -8.38 6.59
C SER A 240 -14.22 -9.42 6.81
N ILE A 241 -14.46 -10.32 7.77
CA ILE A 241 -13.60 -11.44 8.10
C ILE A 241 -14.47 -12.70 8.22
N ILE A 242 -14.04 -13.79 7.61
CA ILE A 242 -14.82 -15.03 7.50
C ILE A 242 -14.09 -16.16 8.23
N PHE A 243 -14.83 -16.89 9.04
CA PHE A 243 -14.38 -18.06 9.79
C PHE A 243 -15.18 -19.32 9.39
N ASP A 244 -14.63 -20.47 9.64
CA ASP A 244 -15.32 -21.75 9.60
C ASP A 244 -15.82 -22.18 11.00
N ASP A 245 -16.44 -23.36 11.10
CA ASP A 245 -17.00 -23.92 12.35
C ASP A 245 -15.95 -24.12 13.46
N ASN A 246 -14.66 -24.22 13.11
CA ASN A 246 -13.58 -24.39 14.06
C ASN A 246 -12.97 -23.04 14.50
N GLU A 247 -13.60 -21.92 14.14
CA GLU A 247 -13.06 -20.57 14.34
C GLU A 247 -11.71 -20.36 13.62
N GLU A 248 -11.43 -21.14 12.55
CA GLU A 248 -10.29 -20.94 11.69
C GLU A 248 -10.58 -19.86 10.64
N LEU A 249 -9.62 -18.98 10.42
CA LEU A 249 -9.73 -17.92 9.43
C LEU A 249 -9.76 -18.49 8.02
N VAL A 250 -10.80 -18.14 7.28
CA VAL A 250 -11.04 -18.57 5.89
C VAL A 250 -10.62 -17.51 4.90
N GLY A 251 -11.00 -16.26 5.16
CA GLY A 251 -10.70 -15.14 4.29
C GLY A 251 -11.12 -13.81 4.89
N PHE A 252 -10.66 -12.73 4.29
CA PHE A 252 -10.91 -11.38 4.77
C PHE A 252 -10.88 -10.34 3.64
N GLY A 253 -11.60 -9.26 3.86
CA GLY A 253 -11.52 -8.03 3.10
C GLY A 253 -11.41 -6.86 4.06
N ILE A 254 -10.27 -6.17 4.04
CA ILE A 254 -9.98 -5.02 4.90
C ILE A 254 -10.06 -3.75 4.08
N THR A 255 -10.93 -2.87 4.51
CA THR A 255 -11.16 -1.58 3.85
C THR A 255 -11.39 -0.48 4.87
N PHE A 256 -11.14 0.75 4.48
CA PHE A 256 -11.50 1.91 5.31
C PHE A 256 -11.95 3.09 4.46
N PRO A 257 -12.65 4.04 5.08
CA PRO A 257 -12.98 5.29 4.43
C PRO A 257 -11.75 5.97 3.85
N THR A 258 -11.86 6.50 2.64
CA THR A 258 -10.78 7.27 2.02
C THR A 258 -10.43 8.50 2.86
N ILE A 259 -9.20 8.54 3.37
CA ILE A 259 -8.73 9.64 4.23
C ILE A 259 -7.85 10.65 3.49
N SER A 260 -7.51 10.42 2.22
CA SER A 260 -6.62 11.29 1.43
C SER A 260 -7.04 12.76 1.40
N PRO A 261 -8.33 13.13 1.20
CA PRO A 261 -8.74 14.54 1.27
C PRO A 261 -8.60 15.15 2.67
N ALA A 262 -8.70 14.33 3.72
CA ALA A 262 -8.49 14.79 5.09
C ALA A 262 -7.00 15.03 5.38
N LEU A 263 -6.11 14.18 4.86
CA LEU A 263 -4.66 14.36 4.94
C LEU A 263 -4.20 15.62 4.19
N GLN A 264 -4.80 15.92 3.03
CA GLN A 264 -4.55 17.19 2.33
C GLN A 264 -4.86 18.40 3.21
N LYS A 265 -6.00 18.37 3.93
CA LYS A 265 -6.36 19.43 4.88
C LYS A 265 -5.46 19.49 6.10
N ALA A 266 -4.96 18.34 6.56
CA ALA A 266 -4.04 18.24 7.69
C ALA A 266 -2.62 18.73 7.37
N LYS A 267 -2.24 18.86 6.08
CA LYS A 267 -0.93 19.39 5.61
C LYS A 267 0.27 18.78 6.34
N GLY A 268 0.27 17.45 6.54
CA GLY A 268 1.34 16.71 7.21
C GLY A 268 1.36 16.81 8.75
N HIS A 269 0.35 17.44 9.38
CA HIS A 269 0.28 17.63 10.83
C HIS A 269 -1.05 17.13 11.42
N LEU A 270 -0.99 16.32 12.50
CA LEU A 270 -2.19 15.94 13.25
C LEU A 270 -2.68 17.05 14.16
N PHE A 271 -1.77 17.79 14.79
CA PHE A 271 -2.10 18.88 15.73
C PHE A 271 -1.82 20.25 15.13
N PRO A 272 -2.64 21.29 15.44
CA PRO A 272 -3.77 21.22 16.39
C PRO A 272 -5.08 20.67 15.81
N PHE A 273 -5.34 20.72 14.49
CA PHE A 273 -6.67 20.43 13.91
C PHE A 273 -6.67 19.28 12.87
N GLY A 274 -5.52 18.74 12.48
CA GLY A 274 -5.43 17.68 11.47
C GLY A 274 -6.19 16.42 11.88
N TRP A 275 -6.11 16.02 13.15
CA TRP A 275 -6.84 14.88 13.69
C TRP A 275 -8.36 14.99 13.53
N PHE A 276 -8.92 16.21 13.61
CA PHE A 276 -10.35 16.44 13.43
C PHE A 276 -10.80 16.14 11.98
N HIS A 277 -9.99 16.50 10.99
CA HIS A 277 -10.28 16.19 9.59
C HIS A 277 -10.28 14.69 9.34
N LEU A 278 -9.32 13.96 9.93
CA LEU A 278 -9.24 12.49 9.82
C LEU A 278 -10.43 11.84 10.51
N LEU A 279 -10.75 12.26 11.74
CA LEU A 279 -11.91 11.74 12.46
C LEU A 279 -13.20 11.94 11.66
N LYS A 280 -13.41 13.13 11.11
CA LYS A 280 -14.58 13.42 10.27
C LYS A 280 -14.65 12.51 9.05
N ALA A 281 -13.54 12.23 8.39
CA ALA A 281 -13.47 11.34 7.22
C ALA A 281 -13.86 9.89 7.57
N MET A 282 -13.59 9.43 8.81
CA MET A 282 -13.99 8.10 9.26
C MET A 282 -15.51 7.92 9.46
N PHE A 283 -16.27 9.03 9.59
CA PHE A 283 -17.71 8.99 9.80
C PHE A 283 -18.53 9.50 8.61
N LYS A 284 -17.94 10.36 7.79
CA LYS A 284 -18.61 10.94 6.60
C LYS A 284 -17.74 10.74 5.37
N TYR A 285 -18.04 9.71 4.59
CA TYR A 285 -17.33 9.33 3.39
C TYR A 285 -18.33 8.81 2.33
N ASP A 286 -17.96 8.92 1.08
CA ASP A 286 -18.63 8.32 -0.07
C ASP A 286 -17.73 7.36 -0.85
N THR A 287 -16.47 7.25 -0.43
CA THR A 287 -15.44 6.43 -1.06
C THR A 287 -14.69 5.64 0.01
N VAL A 288 -14.35 4.39 -0.29
CA VAL A 288 -13.52 3.52 0.55
C VAL A 288 -12.28 3.07 -0.21
N ASP A 289 -11.18 2.89 0.51
CA ASP A 289 -9.94 2.30 0.00
C ASP A 289 -9.90 0.82 0.38
N LEU A 290 -9.81 -0.06 -0.64
CA LEU A 290 -9.63 -1.50 -0.45
C LEU A 290 -8.16 -1.75 -0.18
N MET A 291 -7.82 -2.09 1.07
CA MET A 291 -6.41 -2.20 1.45
C MET A 291 -5.84 -3.59 1.26
N ILE A 292 -6.51 -4.58 1.82
CA ILE A 292 -6.02 -5.96 1.80
C ILE A 292 -7.24 -6.87 1.68
N ASN A 293 -7.20 -7.80 0.74
CA ASN A 293 -8.17 -8.88 0.66
C ASN A 293 -7.43 -10.19 0.34
N GLY A 294 -7.86 -11.26 0.96
CA GLY A 294 -7.21 -12.55 0.79
C GLY A 294 -8.04 -13.71 1.34
N ALA A 295 -7.60 -14.90 0.98
CA ALA A 295 -8.08 -16.15 1.54
C ALA A 295 -6.86 -16.99 1.95
N THR A 296 -7.03 -17.81 2.98
CA THR A 296 -5.97 -18.76 3.38
C THR A 296 -5.66 -19.73 2.23
N PRO A 297 -4.45 -20.32 2.19
CA PRO A 297 -4.05 -21.21 1.09
C PRO A 297 -5.06 -22.30 0.78
N LYS A 298 -5.70 -22.89 1.79
CA LYS A 298 -6.76 -23.91 1.69
C LYS A 298 -7.98 -23.41 0.90
N TRP A 299 -8.29 -22.11 1.01
CA TRP A 299 -9.49 -21.50 0.45
C TRP A 299 -9.24 -20.65 -0.80
N GLN A 300 -7.99 -20.51 -1.22
CA GLN A 300 -7.66 -19.85 -2.49
C GLN A 300 -8.28 -20.60 -3.67
N ASN A 301 -8.75 -19.85 -4.67
CA ASN A 301 -9.40 -20.37 -5.89
C ASN A 301 -10.72 -21.15 -5.68
N THR A 302 -11.29 -21.21 -4.47
CA THR A 302 -12.57 -21.87 -4.18
C THR A 302 -13.79 -20.97 -4.43
N GLY A 303 -13.57 -19.67 -4.64
CA GLY A 303 -14.63 -18.67 -4.74
C GLY A 303 -15.05 -18.06 -3.39
N VAL A 304 -14.36 -18.39 -2.30
CA VAL A 304 -14.67 -17.87 -0.95
C VAL A 304 -14.60 -16.34 -0.86
N SER A 305 -13.85 -15.69 -1.74
CA SER A 305 -13.82 -14.23 -1.86
C SER A 305 -15.21 -13.62 -2.10
N SER A 306 -16.13 -14.36 -2.74
CA SER A 306 -17.51 -13.90 -2.93
C SER A 306 -18.21 -13.61 -1.61
N ILE A 307 -17.88 -14.31 -0.52
CA ILE A 307 -18.53 -14.16 0.78
C ILE A 307 -18.20 -12.80 1.40
N TYR A 308 -16.90 -12.46 1.53
CA TYR A 308 -16.54 -11.17 2.12
C TYR A 308 -16.85 -10.00 1.16
N HIS A 309 -16.80 -10.21 -0.18
CA HIS A 309 -17.27 -9.21 -1.13
C HIS A 309 -18.77 -8.90 -0.98
N CYS A 310 -19.61 -9.92 -0.80
CA CYS A 310 -21.03 -9.72 -0.54
C CYS A 310 -21.26 -8.95 0.77
N ALA A 311 -20.59 -9.36 1.85
CA ALA A 311 -20.72 -8.69 3.14
C ALA A 311 -20.27 -7.22 3.08
N MET A 312 -19.16 -6.94 2.43
CA MET A 312 -18.64 -5.56 2.25
C MET A 312 -19.59 -4.73 1.38
N SER A 313 -20.08 -5.27 0.24
CA SER A 313 -21.01 -4.56 -0.64
C SER A 313 -22.29 -4.14 0.09
N GLU A 314 -22.85 -5.00 0.95
CA GLU A 314 -23.99 -4.63 1.77
C GLU A 314 -23.67 -3.48 2.74
N LYS A 315 -22.49 -3.52 3.36
CA LYS A 315 -22.03 -2.46 4.29
C LYS A 315 -21.88 -1.13 3.55
N TYR A 316 -21.29 -1.16 2.36
CA TYR A 316 -21.10 0.04 1.53
C TYR A 316 -22.44 0.66 1.13
N ARG A 317 -23.40 -0.13 0.65
CA ARG A 317 -24.72 0.36 0.29
C ARG A 317 -25.46 0.95 1.51
N LYS A 318 -25.40 0.29 2.67
CA LYS A 318 -25.97 0.82 3.92
C LYS A 318 -25.35 2.13 4.37
N ALA A 319 -24.03 2.32 4.10
CA ALA A 319 -23.30 3.55 4.42
C ALA A 319 -23.47 4.65 3.36
N GLY A 320 -24.10 4.39 2.22
CA GLY A 320 -24.19 5.32 1.10
C GLY A 320 -22.86 5.54 0.37
N THR A 321 -21.96 4.55 0.43
CA THR A 321 -20.68 4.57 -0.28
C THR A 321 -20.92 4.43 -1.78
N LYS A 322 -20.36 5.34 -2.57
CA LYS A 322 -20.48 5.36 -4.03
C LYS A 322 -19.34 4.62 -4.72
N TRP A 323 -18.13 4.76 -4.19
CA TRP A 323 -16.92 4.30 -4.83
C TRP A 323 -16.04 3.46 -3.89
N ALA A 324 -15.36 2.48 -4.46
CA ALA A 324 -14.28 1.75 -3.83
C ALA A 324 -13.03 1.83 -4.72
N ILE A 325 -11.88 2.22 -4.14
CA ILE A 325 -10.60 2.26 -4.82
C ILE A 325 -9.78 1.04 -4.42
N THR A 326 -9.30 0.25 -5.38
CA THR A 326 -8.45 -0.90 -5.06
C THR A 326 -7.06 -0.44 -4.61
N ASN A 327 -6.41 -1.25 -3.77
CA ASN A 327 -4.98 -1.06 -3.57
C ASN A 327 -4.21 -1.42 -4.87
N PRO A 328 -2.94 -1.00 -4.99
CA PRO A 328 -2.11 -1.40 -6.11
C PRO A 328 -1.98 -2.93 -6.20
N GLN A 329 -2.40 -3.51 -7.31
CA GLN A 329 -2.31 -4.96 -7.59
C GLN A 329 -1.39 -5.17 -8.78
N ILE A 330 -0.47 -6.13 -8.67
CA ILE A 330 0.44 -6.41 -9.79
C ILE A 330 -0.37 -6.82 -11.03
N GLU A 331 -0.05 -6.25 -12.17
CA GLU A 331 -0.80 -6.42 -13.43
C GLU A 331 -0.89 -7.89 -13.86
N SER A 332 0.15 -8.68 -13.60
CA SER A 332 0.20 -10.11 -13.91
C SER A 332 -0.58 -11.01 -12.95
N ASN A 333 -1.12 -10.47 -11.86
CA ASN A 333 -1.86 -11.26 -10.86
C ASN A 333 -3.28 -11.57 -11.37
N GLY A 334 -3.65 -12.84 -11.41
CA GLY A 334 -5.02 -13.27 -11.75
C GLY A 334 -6.13 -12.65 -10.89
N ALA A 335 -5.80 -12.14 -9.69
CA ALA A 335 -6.74 -11.41 -8.84
C ALA A 335 -7.27 -10.13 -9.51
N VAL A 336 -6.51 -9.53 -10.43
CA VAL A 336 -6.95 -8.37 -11.24
C VAL A 336 -8.20 -8.71 -12.06
N ASN A 337 -8.33 -9.95 -12.53
CA ASN A 337 -9.49 -10.42 -13.31
C ASN A 337 -10.80 -10.43 -12.50
N VAL A 338 -10.73 -10.38 -11.17
CA VAL A 338 -11.93 -10.30 -10.33
C VAL A 338 -12.69 -9.00 -10.59
N TRP A 339 -11.97 -7.92 -10.85
CA TRP A 339 -12.57 -6.59 -11.06
C TRP A 339 -13.33 -6.47 -12.38
N GLY A 340 -13.00 -7.28 -13.39
CA GLY A 340 -13.79 -7.38 -14.63
C GLY A 340 -15.25 -7.83 -14.42
N LYS A 341 -15.62 -8.29 -13.21
CA LYS A 341 -16.99 -8.65 -12.83
C LYS A 341 -17.78 -7.50 -12.20
N TYR A 342 -17.17 -6.33 -12.08
CA TYR A 342 -17.76 -5.11 -11.50
C TYR A 342 -17.74 -4.01 -12.55
N GLU A 343 -18.60 -3.01 -12.39
CA GLU A 343 -18.43 -1.75 -13.10
C GLU A 343 -17.21 -1.04 -12.54
N HIS A 344 -16.18 -0.89 -13.37
CA HIS A 344 -14.88 -0.38 -12.94
C HIS A 344 -14.19 0.43 -14.04
N GLU A 345 -13.32 1.34 -13.63
CA GLU A 345 -12.42 2.10 -14.49
C GLU A 345 -10.98 2.01 -13.97
N LEU A 346 -9.99 2.05 -14.86
CA LEU A 346 -8.59 2.18 -14.45
C LEU A 346 -8.41 3.53 -13.75
N PHE A 347 -7.99 3.48 -12.51
CA PHE A 347 -7.83 4.66 -11.68
C PHE A 347 -6.41 5.20 -11.69
N MET A 348 -5.42 4.31 -11.49
CA MET A 348 -3.99 4.63 -11.51
C MET A 348 -3.18 3.42 -11.94
N ARG A 349 -2.02 3.70 -12.56
CA ARG A 349 -0.98 2.70 -12.82
C ARG A 349 0.34 3.17 -12.24
N ARG A 350 1.07 2.25 -11.65
CA ARG A 350 2.36 2.51 -11.02
C ARG A 350 3.39 1.52 -11.50
N ARG A 351 4.66 1.95 -11.58
CA ARG A 351 5.76 1.12 -12.07
C ARG A 351 6.88 1.00 -11.05
N CYS A 352 7.37 -0.21 -10.86
CA CYS A 352 8.68 -0.46 -10.29
C CYS A 352 9.70 -0.49 -11.42
N TYR A 353 10.78 0.22 -11.21
CA TYR A 353 11.91 0.25 -12.12
C TYR A 353 13.06 -0.55 -11.54
N LEU A 354 13.86 -1.17 -12.42
CA LEU A 354 15.05 -1.96 -12.10
C LEU A 354 16.22 -1.48 -12.96
N LYS A 355 17.40 -1.49 -12.38
CA LYS A 355 18.67 -1.25 -13.10
C LYS A 355 19.76 -2.18 -12.58
N SER A 356 20.49 -2.81 -13.49
CA SER A 356 21.78 -3.45 -13.17
C SER A 356 22.85 -2.39 -12.96
N ILE A 357 23.63 -2.53 -11.91
CA ILE A 357 24.62 -1.52 -11.49
C ILE A 357 26.01 -2.12 -11.29
#